data_95b000b92cd880d4e00b1a3118adf19a
#
_entry.id   95b000b92cd880d4e00b1a3118adf19a
#
_cell.length_a   1.000
_cell.length_b   1.000
_cell.length_c   1.000
_cell.angle_alpha   90.00
_cell.angle_beta   90.00
_cell.angle_gamma   90.00
#
_symmetry.space_group_name_H-M   'P 1'
#
loop_
_entity.id
_entity.type
_entity.pdbx_description
1 polymer ?
#
loop_
_entity_poly.entity_id
_entity_poly.type
_entity_poly.pdbx_seq_one_letter_code
_entity_poly.pdbx_strand_id
1 'polypeptide(L)'
;MTHTLLIVPGLGDSSKGHWQNHWLEHFPHAQKVVQKNWNNPQLNDWINNLNHAIINTEGPIIIVAHSLAAVLIAHWCDKNYNPKVMGALLVAPADVDSKEHTPPETWNFAPIPLISFPFPSVLVTSDNDPYIDSNRAQFLAEKWQSRYYNIGNKGHLNAASELGLWDEGQQLLNDLILSIEQK
;
A
#
# COMPACT_ATOMS: atom_id res chain seq x y z
N MET A 1 9.03 -16.78 -11.15
CA MET A 1 8.50 -15.89 -12.24
C MET A 1 8.81 -14.44 -11.91
N THR A 2 9.05 -13.59 -12.91
CA THR A 2 9.29 -12.16 -12.63
C THR A 2 7.94 -11.46 -12.39
N HIS A 3 7.76 -10.90 -11.20
CA HIS A 3 6.55 -10.13 -10.85
C HIS A 3 6.72 -8.66 -11.22
N THR A 4 5.67 -8.02 -11.70
CA THR A 4 5.62 -6.55 -11.80
C THR A 4 5.29 -5.98 -10.42
N LEU A 5 6.13 -5.06 -9.93
CA LEU A 5 5.83 -4.29 -8.72
C LEU A 5 4.97 -3.08 -9.08
N LEU A 6 3.71 -3.12 -8.72
CA LEU A 6 2.80 -2.01 -8.96
C LEU A 6 2.83 -1.06 -7.76
N ILE A 7 3.61 0.01 -7.89
CA ILE A 7 3.81 1.02 -6.84
C ILE A 7 2.62 1.96 -6.80
N VAL A 8 1.96 2.03 -5.66
CA VAL A 8 0.75 2.84 -5.45
C VAL A 8 1.00 3.87 -4.35
N PRO A 9 1.31 5.13 -4.71
CA PRO A 9 1.51 6.20 -3.75
C PRO A 9 0.20 6.64 -3.06
N GLY A 10 0.35 7.24 -1.88
CA GLY A 10 -0.76 7.84 -1.13
C GLY A 10 -1.07 9.29 -1.51
N LEU A 11 -1.72 10.02 -0.57
CA LEU A 11 -2.04 11.44 -0.71
C LEU A 11 -0.79 12.27 -1.05
N GLY A 12 -0.90 13.18 -2.01
CA GLY A 12 0.19 14.06 -2.42
C GLY A 12 1.28 13.41 -3.28
N ASP A 13 1.09 12.14 -3.68
CA ASP A 13 2.10 11.35 -4.38
C ASP A 13 3.34 11.01 -3.50
N SER A 14 4.31 10.29 -4.04
CA SER A 14 5.61 10.06 -3.40
C SER A 14 6.57 11.19 -3.80
N SER A 15 6.99 12.01 -2.82
CA SER A 15 7.93 13.09 -3.05
C SER A 15 9.36 12.57 -3.31
N LYS A 16 10.23 13.45 -3.79
CA LYS A 16 11.66 13.14 -3.95
C LYS A 16 12.25 12.67 -2.60
N GLY A 17 12.99 11.56 -2.62
CA GLY A 17 13.55 10.93 -1.41
C GLY A 17 12.63 9.91 -0.73
N HIS A 18 11.40 9.75 -1.20
CA HIS A 18 10.53 8.67 -0.74
C HIS A 18 11.02 7.31 -1.26
N TRP A 19 11.01 6.28 -0.40
CA TRP A 19 11.48 4.94 -0.76
C TRP A 19 10.78 4.34 -2.00
N GLN A 20 9.50 4.66 -2.22
CA GLN A 20 8.78 4.22 -3.43
C GLN A 20 9.41 4.76 -4.72
N ASN A 21 9.94 5.99 -4.72
CA ASN A 21 10.66 6.52 -5.88
C ASN A 21 12.01 5.83 -6.07
N HIS A 22 12.74 5.55 -4.99
CA HIS A 22 13.95 4.74 -5.08
C HIS A 22 13.68 3.33 -5.63
N TRP A 23 12.55 2.72 -5.24
CA TRP A 23 12.15 1.40 -5.77
C TRP A 23 11.77 1.45 -7.25
N LEU A 24 11.10 2.52 -7.70
CA LEU A 24 10.80 2.71 -9.12
C LEU A 24 12.07 2.81 -9.99
N GLU A 25 13.14 3.37 -9.45
CA GLU A 25 14.43 3.48 -10.13
C GLU A 25 15.25 2.19 -10.02
N HIS A 26 15.13 1.48 -8.90
CA HIS A 26 15.96 0.30 -8.58
C HIS A 26 15.42 -0.99 -9.19
N PHE A 27 14.10 -1.20 -9.17
CA PHE A 27 13.50 -2.43 -9.69
C PHE A 27 13.07 -2.26 -11.15
N PRO A 28 13.68 -3.03 -12.10
CA PRO A 28 13.42 -2.84 -13.54
C PRO A 28 11.98 -3.17 -13.96
N HIS A 29 11.23 -3.90 -13.11
CA HIS A 29 9.82 -4.23 -13.34
C HIS A 29 8.88 -3.46 -12.39
N ALA A 30 9.33 -2.36 -11.80
CA ALA A 30 8.45 -1.49 -11.04
C ALA A 30 7.71 -0.51 -11.97
N GLN A 31 6.41 -0.37 -11.72
CA GLN A 31 5.53 0.54 -12.45
C GLN A 31 4.72 1.35 -11.45
N LYS A 32 4.58 2.65 -11.69
CA LYS A 32 3.81 3.54 -10.84
C LYS A 32 2.36 3.61 -11.30
N VAL A 33 1.43 3.44 -10.39
CA VAL A 33 0.03 3.79 -10.62
C VAL A 33 -0.10 5.30 -10.54
N VAL A 34 -0.50 5.91 -11.65
CA VAL A 34 -0.75 7.35 -11.71
C VAL A 34 -2.19 7.62 -11.28
N GLN A 35 -2.33 8.44 -10.23
CA GLN A 35 -3.64 8.84 -9.73
C GLN A 35 -4.04 10.22 -10.26
N LYS A 36 -5.34 10.42 -10.35
CA LYS A 36 -5.91 11.71 -10.67
C LYS A 36 -6.02 12.55 -9.40
N ASN A 37 -5.56 13.77 -9.46
CA ASN A 37 -5.76 14.76 -8.41
C ASN A 37 -5.17 14.34 -7.04
N TRP A 38 -3.85 14.23 -6.98
CA TRP A 38 -3.10 13.75 -5.81
C TRP A 38 -3.44 14.44 -4.48
N ASN A 39 -3.78 15.74 -4.52
CA ASN A 39 -4.03 16.54 -3.33
C ASN A 39 -5.52 16.62 -2.93
N ASN A 40 -6.42 16.14 -3.79
CA ASN A 40 -7.85 16.04 -3.50
C ASN A 40 -8.41 14.74 -4.10
N PRO A 41 -7.99 13.60 -3.56
CA PRO A 41 -8.32 12.28 -4.09
C PRO A 41 -9.81 12.00 -4.02
N GLN A 42 -10.34 11.37 -5.08
CA GLN A 42 -11.70 10.85 -5.09
C GLN A 42 -11.63 9.33 -5.16
N LEU A 43 -12.23 8.65 -4.19
CA LEU A 43 -12.14 7.19 -4.05
C LEU A 43 -12.47 6.46 -5.36
N ASN A 44 -13.56 6.81 -6.03
CA ASN A 44 -13.98 6.13 -7.26
C ASN A 44 -12.99 6.36 -8.40
N ASP A 45 -12.44 7.56 -8.55
CA ASP A 45 -11.42 7.84 -9.56
C ASP A 45 -10.16 7.02 -9.30
N TRP A 46 -9.73 6.92 -8.03
CA TRP A 46 -8.56 6.18 -7.63
C TRP A 46 -8.72 4.67 -7.80
N ILE A 47 -9.91 4.11 -7.46
CA ILE A 47 -10.25 2.71 -7.73
C ILE A 47 -10.17 2.42 -9.23
N ASN A 48 -10.77 3.28 -10.07
CA ASN A 48 -10.77 3.10 -11.51
C ASN A 48 -9.36 3.13 -12.12
N ASN A 49 -8.52 4.07 -11.66
CA ASN A 49 -7.13 4.16 -12.14
C ASN A 49 -6.29 2.96 -11.71
N LEU A 50 -6.45 2.50 -10.46
CA LEU A 50 -5.79 1.28 -9.99
C LEU A 50 -6.25 0.06 -10.79
N ASN A 51 -7.56 -0.11 -10.98
CA ASN A 51 -8.11 -1.23 -11.76
C ASN A 51 -7.63 -1.21 -13.21
N HIS A 52 -7.58 -0.03 -13.84
CA HIS A 52 -7.03 0.14 -15.18
C HIS A 52 -5.54 -0.24 -15.25
N ALA A 53 -4.74 0.18 -14.26
CA ALA A 53 -3.33 -0.18 -14.18
C ALA A 53 -3.16 -1.71 -14.05
N ILE A 54 -3.94 -2.37 -13.18
CA ILE A 54 -3.90 -3.83 -13.00
C ILE A 54 -4.26 -4.56 -14.30
N ILE A 55 -5.32 -4.13 -14.99
CA ILE A 55 -5.77 -4.76 -16.23
C ILE A 55 -4.70 -4.68 -17.33
N ASN A 56 -4.05 -3.52 -17.45
CA ASN A 56 -3.05 -3.27 -18.50
C ASN A 56 -1.62 -3.74 -18.16
N THR A 57 -1.36 -4.14 -16.93
CA THR A 57 -0.08 -4.76 -16.56
C THR A 57 -0.05 -6.20 -17.05
N GLU A 58 1.04 -6.57 -17.70
CA GLU A 58 1.28 -7.96 -18.12
C GLU A 58 1.87 -8.79 -17.00
N GLY A 59 1.49 -10.08 -16.95
CA GLY A 59 2.02 -11.06 -16.01
C GLY A 59 1.53 -10.87 -14.55
N PRO A 60 2.17 -11.56 -13.60
CA PRO A 60 1.82 -11.51 -12.19
C PRO A 60 2.24 -10.19 -11.54
N ILE A 61 1.41 -9.69 -10.63
CA ILE A 61 1.54 -8.38 -9.98
C ILE A 61 1.70 -8.55 -8.47
N ILE A 62 2.67 -7.84 -7.90
CA ILE A 62 2.71 -7.55 -6.46
C ILE A 62 2.42 -6.06 -6.28
N ILE A 63 1.38 -5.76 -5.52
CA ILE A 63 1.03 -4.37 -5.18
C ILE A 63 1.91 -3.88 -4.04
N VAL A 64 2.44 -2.65 -4.15
CA VAL A 64 3.24 -1.99 -3.12
C VAL A 64 2.60 -0.64 -2.82
N ALA A 65 1.73 -0.60 -1.82
CA ALA A 65 0.90 0.55 -1.49
C ALA A 65 1.37 1.25 -0.20
N HIS A 66 1.34 2.58 -0.20
CA HIS A 66 1.69 3.41 0.95
C HIS A 66 0.54 4.30 1.38
N SER A 67 0.34 4.45 2.69
CA SER A 67 -0.59 5.41 3.29
C SER A 67 -2.03 5.22 2.81
N LEU A 68 -2.67 6.26 2.27
CA LEU A 68 -4.03 6.22 1.71
C LEU A 68 -4.21 5.12 0.65
N ALA A 69 -3.13 4.79 -0.09
CA ALA A 69 -3.19 3.73 -1.07
C ALA A 69 -3.36 2.33 -0.44
N ALA A 70 -2.90 2.08 0.78
CA ALA A 70 -3.17 0.82 1.46
C ALA A 70 -4.69 0.65 1.73
N VAL A 71 -5.38 1.73 2.08
CA VAL A 71 -6.84 1.76 2.23
C VAL A 71 -7.53 1.61 0.86
N LEU A 72 -6.99 2.24 -0.18
CA LEU A 72 -7.49 2.07 -1.55
C LEU A 72 -7.49 0.60 -1.98
N ILE A 73 -6.47 -0.19 -1.61
CA ILE A 73 -6.42 -1.63 -1.91
C ILE A 73 -7.58 -2.37 -1.26
N ALA A 74 -7.94 -2.04 -0.01
CA ALA A 74 -9.09 -2.63 0.65
C ALA A 74 -10.41 -2.33 -0.10
N HIS A 75 -10.61 -1.08 -0.52
CA HIS A 75 -11.77 -0.71 -1.34
C HIS A 75 -11.78 -1.38 -2.71
N TRP A 76 -10.62 -1.55 -3.33
CA TRP A 76 -10.53 -2.26 -4.60
C TRP A 76 -10.89 -3.73 -4.42
N CYS A 77 -10.36 -4.41 -3.40
CA CYS A 77 -10.66 -5.81 -3.10
C CYS A 77 -12.11 -6.07 -2.72
N ASP A 78 -12.81 -5.09 -2.11
CA ASP A 78 -14.22 -5.21 -1.76
C ASP A 78 -15.13 -5.36 -3.00
N LYS A 79 -14.73 -4.82 -4.14
CA LYS A 79 -15.56 -4.74 -5.35
C LYS A 79 -14.95 -5.39 -6.57
N ASN A 80 -13.67 -5.72 -6.52
CA ASN A 80 -12.92 -6.20 -7.66
C ASN A 80 -12.05 -7.39 -7.29
N TYR A 81 -11.77 -8.20 -8.30
CA TYR A 81 -10.81 -9.29 -8.24
C TYR A 81 -10.09 -9.41 -9.57
N ASN A 82 -8.78 -9.60 -9.52
CA ASN A 82 -8.00 -9.94 -10.71
C ASN A 82 -6.91 -10.96 -10.33
N PRO A 83 -6.90 -12.15 -10.95
CA PRO A 83 -5.95 -13.22 -10.62
C PRO A 83 -4.49 -12.89 -10.90
N LYS A 84 -4.20 -11.82 -11.64
CA LYS A 84 -2.82 -11.32 -11.80
C LYS A 84 -2.24 -10.76 -10.49
N VAL A 85 -3.09 -10.27 -9.56
CA VAL A 85 -2.64 -9.76 -8.27
C VAL A 85 -2.36 -10.93 -7.36
N MET A 86 -1.07 -11.20 -7.17
CA MET A 86 -0.57 -12.35 -6.42
C MET A 86 -0.31 -12.04 -4.95
N GLY A 87 -0.14 -10.75 -4.60
CA GLY A 87 0.11 -10.32 -3.23
C GLY A 87 0.20 -8.80 -3.08
N ALA A 88 0.26 -8.33 -1.84
CA ALA A 88 0.40 -6.91 -1.53
C ALA A 88 1.31 -6.65 -0.32
N LEU A 89 2.21 -5.66 -0.46
CA LEU A 89 2.93 -5.01 0.63
C LEU A 89 2.24 -3.67 0.93
N LEU A 90 1.64 -3.56 2.10
CA LEU A 90 0.86 -2.42 2.57
C LEU A 90 1.64 -1.70 3.65
N VAL A 91 2.02 -0.46 3.42
CA VAL A 91 2.93 0.28 4.28
C VAL A 91 2.22 1.49 4.87
N ALA A 92 2.24 1.60 6.21
CA ALA A 92 1.72 2.74 6.96
C ALA A 92 0.31 3.17 6.50
N PRO A 93 -0.72 2.30 6.60
CA PRO A 93 -2.07 2.68 6.16
C PRO A 93 -2.56 3.91 6.91
N ALA A 94 -3.29 4.81 6.21
CA ALA A 94 -3.89 5.97 6.86
C ALA A 94 -5.26 5.59 7.46
N ASP A 95 -5.49 5.90 8.75
CA ASP A 95 -6.78 5.64 9.40
C ASP A 95 -7.82 6.71 9.02
N VAL A 96 -8.39 6.58 7.84
CA VAL A 96 -9.41 7.52 7.33
C VAL A 96 -10.73 7.49 8.11
N ASP A 97 -10.93 6.50 8.99
CA ASP A 97 -12.06 6.47 9.92
C ASP A 97 -11.86 7.44 11.10
N SER A 98 -10.63 7.89 11.34
CA SER A 98 -10.28 8.85 12.38
C SER A 98 -9.97 10.24 11.81
N LYS A 99 -10.82 11.21 12.12
CA LYS A 99 -10.63 12.61 11.72
C LYS A 99 -9.46 13.29 12.46
N GLU A 100 -8.98 12.70 13.53
CA GLU A 100 -7.82 13.19 14.27
C GLU A 100 -6.51 12.82 13.57
N HIS A 101 -6.50 11.66 12.89
CA HIS A 101 -5.33 11.14 12.21
C HIS A 101 -5.21 11.59 10.75
N THR A 102 -6.32 11.97 10.10
CA THR A 102 -6.30 12.19 8.66
C THR A 102 -6.98 13.50 8.24
N PRO A 103 -6.47 14.16 7.18
CA PRO A 103 -7.03 15.41 6.69
C PRO A 103 -8.35 15.19 5.92
N PRO A 104 -9.20 16.22 5.83
CA PRO A 104 -10.54 16.14 5.21
C PRO A 104 -10.56 15.58 3.79
N GLU A 105 -9.52 15.80 3.01
CA GLU A 105 -9.40 15.35 1.62
C GLU A 105 -9.47 13.84 1.49
N THR A 106 -9.12 13.10 2.55
CA THR A 106 -9.11 11.63 2.57
C THR A 106 -10.40 11.00 3.10
N TRP A 107 -11.30 11.77 3.71
CA TRP A 107 -12.47 11.23 4.41
C TRP A 107 -13.50 10.55 3.48
N ASN A 108 -13.45 10.84 2.19
CA ASN A 108 -14.29 10.10 1.23
C ASN A 108 -13.84 8.64 1.02
N PHE A 109 -12.70 8.24 1.62
CA PHE A 109 -12.26 6.84 1.68
C PHE A 109 -12.79 6.10 2.92
N ALA A 110 -13.48 6.76 3.84
CA ALA A 110 -14.17 6.11 4.95
C ALA A 110 -15.56 5.57 4.51
N PRO A 111 -16.04 4.47 5.12
CA PRO A 111 -15.34 3.64 6.08
C PRO A 111 -14.34 2.68 5.43
N ILE A 112 -13.27 2.33 6.16
CA ILE A 112 -12.29 1.34 5.69
C ILE A 112 -12.94 -0.05 5.60
N PRO A 113 -12.92 -0.73 4.43
CA PRO A 113 -13.46 -2.07 4.30
C PRO A 113 -12.70 -3.09 5.17
N LEU A 114 -13.44 -3.82 6.01
CA LEU A 114 -12.93 -4.84 6.92
C LEU A 114 -13.10 -6.24 6.31
N ILE A 115 -12.47 -6.49 5.18
CA ILE A 115 -12.59 -7.72 4.40
C ILE A 115 -11.27 -8.50 4.40
N SER A 116 -11.34 -9.82 4.24
CA SER A 116 -10.15 -10.63 3.97
C SER A 116 -9.71 -10.43 2.53
N PHE A 117 -8.42 -10.18 2.31
CA PHE A 117 -7.89 -10.06 0.95
C PHE A 117 -7.81 -11.43 0.26
N PRO A 118 -8.05 -11.49 -1.07
CA PRO A 118 -8.04 -12.74 -1.82
C PRO A 118 -6.62 -13.25 -2.15
N PHE A 119 -5.59 -12.60 -1.62
CA PHE A 119 -4.17 -12.90 -1.82
C PHE A 119 -3.36 -12.66 -0.56
N PRO A 120 -2.17 -13.28 -0.42
CA PRO A 120 -1.25 -13.01 0.68
C PRO A 120 -0.85 -11.54 0.73
N SER A 121 -0.79 -10.98 1.94
CA SER A 121 -0.36 -9.60 2.13
C SER A 121 0.45 -9.41 3.41
N VAL A 122 1.26 -8.37 3.41
CA VAL A 122 2.05 -7.91 4.55
C VAL A 122 1.63 -6.47 4.84
N LEU A 123 1.31 -6.17 6.10
CA LEU A 123 1.08 -4.81 6.57
C LEU A 123 2.24 -4.38 7.48
N VAL A 124 2.88 -3.29 7.12
CA VAL A 124 3.99 -2.69 7.87
C VAL A 124 3.54 -1.40 8.51
N THR A 125 3.81 -1.23 9.79
CA THR A 125 3.50 -0.03 10.57
C THR A 125 4.68 0.45 11.40
N SER A 126 4.53 1.60 12.03
CA SER A 126 5.48 2.24 12.92
C SER A 126 4.76 2.71 14.19
N ASP A 127 5.46 2.68 15.34
CA ASP A 127 4.86 3.04 16.64
C ASP A 127 4.51 4.53 16.78
N ASN A 128 5.19 5.38 16.04
CA ASN A 128 5.01 6.83 16.10
C ASN A 128 4.46 7.42 14.79
N ASP A 129 3.68 6.64 14.05
CA ASP A 129 2.98 7.13 12.85
C ASP A 129 1.85 8.09 13.27
N PRO A 130 1.84 9.35 12.80
CA PRO A 130 0.79 10.30 13.16
C PRO A 130 -0.56 10.02 12.49
N TYR A 131 -0.59 9.15 11.47
CA TYR A 131 -1.80 8.90 10.68
C TYR A 131 -2.54 7.62 11.06
N ILE A 132 -1.99 6.81 11.98
CA ILE A 132 -2.63 5.60 12.51
C ILE A 132 -1.97 5.14 13.81
N ASP A 133 -2.77 4.75 14.80
CA ASP A 133 -2.25 4.04 15.97
C ASP A 133 -1.83 2.61 15.62
N SER A 134 -0.74 2.10 16.24
CA SER A 134 -0.24 0.75 15.99
C SER A 134 -1.28 -0.34 16.29
N ASN A 135 -2.11 -0.17 17.33
CA ASN A 135 -3.23 -1.07 17.63
C ASN A 135 -4.29 -1.08 16.53
N ARG A 136 -4.56 0.08 15.94
CA ARG A 136 -5.50 0.18 14.79
C ARG A 136 -4.92 -0.48 13.56
N ALA A 137 -3.64 -0.28 13.28
CA ALA A 137 -2.96 -0.96 12.17
C ALA A 137 -2.97 -2.48 12.34
N GLN A 138 -2.73 -2.98 13.57
CA GLN A 138 -2.83 -4.41 13.88
C GLN A 138 -4.25 -4.93 13.66
N PHE A 139 -5.27 -4.20 14.12
CA PHE A 139 -6.67 -4.56 13.87
C PHE A 139 -7.00 -4.66 12.37
N LEU A 140 -6.52 -3.70 11.56
CA LEU A 140 -6.71 -3.76 10.11
C LEU A 140 -5.99 -4.96 9.50
N ALA A 141 -4.75 -5.27 9.94
CA ALA A 141 -4.02 -6.45 9.49
C ALA A 141 -4.79 -7.74 9.77
N GLU A 142 -5.39 -7.87 10.96
CA GLU A 142 -6.23 -9.02 11.32
C GLU A 142 -7.46 -9.15 10.41
N LYS A 143 -8.17 -8.05 10.13
CA LYS A 143 -9.35 -8.04 9.25
C LYS A 143 -9.00 -8.38 7.80
N TRP A 144 -7.88 -7.84 7.30
CA TRP A 144 -7.39 -8.07 5.95
C TRP A 144 -6.67 -9.42 5.78
N GLN A 145 -6.43 -10.14 6.91
CA GLN A 145 -5.61 -11.36 7.00
C GLN A 145 -4.18 -11.15 6.47
N SER A 146 -3.64 -9.96 6.72
CA SER A 146 -2.27 -9.58 6.40
C SER A 146 -1.31 -10.01 7.51
N ARG A 147 -0.10 -10.44 7.15
CA ARG A 147 0.98 -10.57 8.14
C ARG A 147 1.36 -9.19 8.64
N TYR A 148 1.36 -9.01 9.96
CA TYR A 148 1.63 -7.73 10.60
C TYR A 148 3.09 -7.60 11.00
N TYR A 149 3.71 -6.46 10.65
CA TYR A 149 5.05 -6.09 11.07
C TYR A 149 5.07 -4.66 11.58
N ASN A 150 5.56 -4.50 12.82
CA ASN A 150 5.85 -3.20 13.41
C ASN A 150 7.37 -3.01 13.43
N ILE A 151 7.84 -1.95 12.80
CA ILE A 151 9.27 -1.65 12.65
C ILE A 151 9.77 -0.57 13.62
N GLY A 152 9.04 -0.35 14.71
CA GLY A 152 9.37 0.62 15.75
C GLY A 152 9.13 2.07 15.32
N ASN A 153 9.90 3.01 15.87
CA ASN A 153 9.71 4.44 15.66
C ASN A 153 10.31 4.93 14.34
N LYS A 154 9.55 4.86 13.25
CA LYS A 154 9.96 5.29 11.90
C LYS A 154 9.03 6.34 11.27
N GLY A 155 8.15 6.96 12.07
CA GLY A 155 7.16 7.92 11.55
C GLY A 155 6.20 7.29 10.57
N HIS A 156 5.78 8.04 9.57
CA HIS A 156 4.82 7.57 8.55
C HIS A 156 5.46 6.77 7.39
N LEU A 157 6.71 6.33 7.56
CA LEU A 157 7.43 5.58 6.52
C LEU A 157 7.41 6.30 5.15
N ASN A 158 7.50 7.62 5.19
CA ASN A 158 7.52 8.50 4.01
C ASN A 158 8.92 9.08 3.76
N ALA A 159 9.04 10.14 2.96
CA ALA A 159 10.32 10.78 2.68
C ALA A 159 11.03 11.32 3.94
N ALA A 160 10.27 11.79 4.94
CA ALA A 160 10.82 12.28 6.21
C ALA A 160 11.43 11.17 7.09
N SER A 161 11.12 9.92 6.80
CA SER A 161 11.68 8.74 7.48
C SER A 161 13.08 8.38 6.96
N GLU A 162 13.54 9.01 5.87
CA GLU A 162 14.88 8.87 5.27
C GLU A 162 15.30 7.40 5.04
N LEU A 163 14.36 6.55 4.61
CA LEU A 163 14.59 5.12 4.46
C LEU A 163 15.50 4.76 3.26
N GLY A 164 15.70 5.67 2.31
CA GLY A 164 16.46 5.40 1.09
C GLY A 164 15.87 4.23 0.31
N LEU A 165 16.69 3.24 -0.01
CA LEU A 165 16.26 1.99 -0.65
C LEU A 165 15.46 1.05 0.28
N TRP A 166 15.44 1.33 1.57
CA TRP A 166 14.70 0.58 2.58
C TRP A 166 14.93 -0.93 2.52
N ASP A 167 16.11 -1.36 2.86
CA ASP A 167 16.54 -2.78 2.79
C ASP A 167 15.60 -3.73 3.56
N GLU A 168 15.11 -3.30 4.74
CA GLU A 168 14.15 -4.08 5.54
C GLU A 168 12.81 -4.27 4.77
N GLY A 169 12.33 -3.23 4.11
CA GLY A 169 11.13 -3.31 3.27
C GLY A 169 11.31 -4.22 2.06
N GLN A 170 12.51 -4.21 1.44
CA GLN A 170 12.85 -5.13 0.36
C GLN A 170 12.89 -6.58 0.84
N GLN A 171 13.38 -6.83 2.07
CA GLN A 171 13.36 -8.17 2.65
C GLN A 171 11.93 -8.66 2.87
N LEU A 172 11.04 -7.81 3.43
CA LEU A 172 9.62 -8.15 3.61
C LEU A 172 8.90 -8.43 2.28
N LEU A 173 9.21 -7.66 1.23
CA LEU A 173 8.71 -7.89 -0.12
C LEU A 173 9.19 -9.23 -0.67
N ASN A 174 10.48 -9.53 -0.52
CA ASN A 174 11.06 -10.79 -0.98
C ASN A 174 10.45 -12.00 -0.25
N ASP A 175 10.28 -11.91 1.07
CA ASP A 175 9.64 -12.96 1.88
C ASP A 175 8.17 -13.18 1.48
N LEU A 176 7.46 -12.12 1.12
CA LEU A 176 6.11 -12.22 0.57
C LEU A 176 6.12 -12.98 -0.76
N ILE A 177 6.99 -12.59 -1.70
CA ILE A 177 7.11 -13.25 -3.01
C ILE A 177 7.44 -14.74 -2.86
N LEU A 178 8.43 -15.08 -2.03
CA LEU A 178 8.80 -16.47 -1.76
C LEU A 178 7.62 -17.28 -1.19
N SER A 179 6.83 -16.68 -0.31
CA SER A 179 5.63 -17.33 0.26
C SER A 179 4.53 -17.61 -0.77
N ILE A 180 4.49 -16.84 -1.85
CA ILE A 180 3.55 -17.02 -2.96
C ILE A 180 4.02 -18.14 -3.91
N GLU A 181 5.32 -18.17 -4.20
CA GLU A 181 5.92 -19.14 -5.13
C GLU A 181 6.00 -20.58 -4.58
N GLN A 182 5.86 -20.73 -3.24
CA GLN A 182 5.87 -22.04 -2.58
C GLN A 182 4.47 -22.72 -2.50
N LYS A 183 3.42 -22.03 -2.94
CA LYS A 183 2.05 -22.56 -3.00
C LYS A 183 1.71 -23.13 -4.37
#